data_5b16162f7965a2ca67357aae569fe5cd
#
_entry.id   5b16162f7965a2ca67357aae569fe5cd
#
_cell.length_a   1.000
_cell.length_b   1.000
_cell.length_c   1.000
_cell.angle_alpha   90.00
_cell.angle_beta   90.00
_cell.angle_gamma   90.00
#
_symmetry.space_group_name_H-M   'P 1'
#
loop_
_entity.id
_entity.type
_entity.pdbx_description
1 polymer ?
#
loop_
_entity_poly.entity_id
_entity_poly.type
_entity_poly.pdbx_seq_one_letter_code
_entity_poly.pdbx_strand_id
1 'polypeptide(L)'
;PAAPAAESAAEPARVAYAAHAVDYVALGDSYSSGTGAPPYQDLGCLRSSRSFAPLWASTHEVSSFTFAACGGATTSDVLNSQLGALNDDTDLVTITIGGNDIGFAEVMTICTLGGDTACVNAIDVALALANTILPARLDATYAAIRAAAPNAQVIVLGYPRLVSPTGSCGLINLSSTKRTALNHGADVLDAVIAERVAAAGPGFVYQSAIAHFDGHGACGPSPWINRFSLLQIVESYHPNATGYSAGYLPLVNAITG
;
A
#
# COMPACT_ATOMS: atom_id res chain seq x y z
N PRO A 1 -6.45 -44.26 -11.04
CA PRO A 1 -5.73 -43.35 -10.21
C PRO A 1 -6.58 -42.08 -10.04
N ALA A 2 -7.04 -41.85 -8.81
CA ALA A 2 -7.79 -40.66 -8.47
C ALA A 2 -6.82 -39.44 -8.34
N ALA A 3 -7.19 -38.33 -8.92
CA ALA A 3 -6.46 -37.08 -8.76
C ALA A 3 -6.54 -36.59 -7.30
N PRO A 4 -5.49 -35.97 -6.74
CA PRO A 4 -5.55 -35.40 -5.40
C PRO A 4 -6.54 -34.22 -5.38
N ALA A 5 -7.37 -34.20 -4.35
CA ALA A 5 -8.27 -33.08 -4.09
C ALA A 5 -7.45 -31.80 -3.83
N ALA A 6 -7.82 -30.71 -4.48
CA ALA A 6 -7.25 -29.41 -4.22
C ALA A 6 -7.58 -29.01 -2.77
N GLU A 7 -6.53 -28.77 -1.97
CA GLU A 7 -6.64 -28.22 -0.63
C GLU A 7 -7.19 -26.80 -0.75
N SER A 8 -8.40 -26.60 -0.23
CA SER A 8 -9.05 -25.28 -0.16
C SER A 8 -8.19 -24.41 0.76
N ALA A 9 -7.67 -23.31 0.24
CA ALA A 9 -7.05 -22.27 1.07
C ALA A 9 -8.07 -21.81 2.09
N ALA A 10 -7.73 -21.88 3.38
CA ALA A 10 -8.58 -21.42 4.47
C ALA A 10 -8.84 -19.93 4.30
N GLU A 11 -10.11 -19.54 4.26
CA GLU A 11 -10.55 -18.14 4.26
C GLU A 11 -10.04 -17.48 5.55
N PRO A 12 -9.40 -16.28 5.49
CA PRO A 12 -8.91 -15.63 6.70
C PRO A 12 -10.06 -15.37 7.66
N ALA A 13 -9.86 -15.70 8.94
CA ALA A 13 -10.87 -15.51 9.98
C ALA A 13 -11.26 -14.04 10.07
N ARG A 14 -12.54 -13.73 9.83
CA ARG A 14 -13.09 -12.38 10.03
C ARG A 14 -13.10 -12.07 11.52
N VAL A 15 -12.46 -10.96 11.90
CA VAL A 15 -12.56 -10.44 13.27
C VAL A 15 -13.82 -9.59 13.34
N ALA A 16 -14.81 -10.05 14.12
CA ALA A 16 -16.03 -9.27 14.34
C ALA A 16 -15.75 -8.19 15.41
N TYR A 17 -15.66 -6.94 14.98
CA TYR A 17 -15.59 -5.77 15.88
C TYR A 17 -16.98 -5.38 16.46
N ALA A 18 -17.93 -6.31 16.49
CA ALA A 18 -19.36 -6.05 16.76
C ALA A 18 -19.73 -5.69 18.21
N ALA A 19 -18.77 -5.49 19.13
CA ALA A 19 -19.10 -5.33 20.56
C ALA A 19 -18.61 -4.04 21.23
N HIS A 20 -17.65 -3.31 20.62
CA HIS A 20 -17.16 -2.03 21.17
C HIS A 20 -16.65 -1.11 20.05
N ALA A 21 -16.61 0.18 20.33
CA ALA A 21 -16.06 1.16 19.41
C ALA A 21 -14.55 0.97 19.28
N VAL A 22 -14.03 0.99 18.05
CA VAL A 22 -12.65 0.62 17.69
C VAL A 22 -11.67 1.78 17.94
N ASP A 23 -10.56 1.54 18.62
CA ASP A 23 -9.40 2.43 18.60
C ASP A 23 -8.55 2.12 17.36
N TYR A 24 -8.59 3.03 16.37
CA TYR A 24 -7.99 2.83 15.07
C TYR A 24 -6.82 3.77 14.81
N VAL A 25 -5.68 3.20 14.41
CA VAL A 25 -4.48 3.94 14.00
C VAL A 25 -4.10 3.57 12.57
N ALA A 26 -4.02 4.57 11.69
CA ALA A 26 -3.53 4.41 10.33
C ALA A 26 -2.08 4.89 10.22
N LEU A 27 -1.17 3.96 9.97
CA LEU A 27 0.25 4.17 9.73
C LEU A 27 0.55 4.09 8.24
N GLY A 28 1.79 4.40 7.87
CA GLY A 28 2.33 4.09 6.56
C GLY A 28 2.80 5.30 5.75
N ASP A 29 2.87 5.08 4.46
CA ASP A 29 3.40 6.01 3.48
C ASP A 29 2.31 6.78 2.70
N SER A 30 2.62 7.23 1.48
CA SER A 30 1.72 7.99 0.61
C SER A 30 0.44 7.23 0.22
N TYR A 31 0.51 5.91 0.12
CA TYR A 31 -0.66 5.07 -0.21
C TYR A 31 -1.62 4.92 0.98
N SER A 32 -1.13 5.07 2.20
CA SER A 32 -1.98 5.19 3.39
C SER A 32 -2.43 6.63 3.63
N SER A 33 -1.55 7.64 3.44
CA SER A 33 -1.89 9.05 3.72
C SER A 33 -2.98 9.62 2.79
N GLY A 34 -3.17 9.05 1.61
CA GLY A 34 -4.16 9.55 0.64
C GLY A 34 -3.57 10.48 -0.41
N THR A 35 -2.23 10.45 -0.60
CA THR A 35 -1.58 11.14 -1.71
C THR A 35 -2.22 10.73 -3.02
N GLY A 36 -2.51 11.71 -3.90
CA GLY A 36 -3.21 11.47 -5.16
C GLY A 36 -4.71 11.74 -5.13
N ALA A 37 -5.29 12.02 -3.95
CA ALA A 37 -6.74 12.29 -3.80
C ALA A 37 -6.99 13.59 -3.00
N PRO A 38 -6.61 14.77 -3.50
CA PRO A 38 -6.88 16.04 -2.83
C PRO A 38 -8.40 16.28 -2.62
N PRO A 39 -8.80 17.20 -1.70
CA PRO A 39 -7.97 18.13 -0.95
C PRO A 39 -7.25 17.47 0.24
N TYR A 40 -6.06 17.99 0.56
CA TYR A 40 -5.30 17.54 1.71
C TYR A 40 -5.64 18.36 2.96
N GLN A 41 -5.78 17.66 4.08
CA GLN A 41 -5.96 18.28 5.42
C GLN A 41 -4.61 18.66 6.04
N ASP A 42 -3.55 17.97 5.63
CA ASP A 42 -2.17 18.20 6.04
C ASP A 42 -1.28 18.12 4.80
N LEU A 43 -0.69 19.24 4.44
CA LEU A 43 0.20 19.35 3.28
C LEU A 43 1.60 18.78 3.55
N GLY A 44 2.03 18.67 4.81
CA GLY A 44 3.33 18.12 5.17
C GLY A 44 3.41 16.63 4.91
N CYS A 45 2.35 15.89 5.28
CA CYS A 45 2.23 14.45 5.05
C CYS A 45 1.28 14.08 3.91
N LEU A 46 0.69 15.04 3.22
CA LEU A 46 -0.30 14.83 2.15
C LEU A 46 -1.47 13.95 2.61
N ARG A 47 -1.97 14.20 3.84
CA ARG A 47 -3.11 13.46 4.38
C ARG A 47 -4.42 13.94 3.77
N SER A 48 -5.19 13.01 3.23
CA SER A 48 -6.49 13.27 2.61
C SER A 48 -7.61 12.52 3.32
N SER A 49 -8.74 13.19 3.56
CA SER A 49 -9.98 12.55 4.04
C SER A 49 -10.56 11.55 3.02
N ARG A 50 -10.02 11.51 1.80
CA ARG A 50 -10.39 10.55 0.76
C ARG A 50 -9.55 9.29 0.77
N SER A 51 -8.55 9.17 1.68
CA SER A 51 -7.86 7.90 1.90
C SER A 51 -8.82 6.84 2.46
N PHE A 52 -8.48 5.58 2.27
CA PHE A 52 -9.27 4.45 2.77
C PHE A 52 -9.45 4.49 4.30
N ALA A 53 -8.43 4.95 5.05
CA ALA A 53 -8.47 4.94 6.51
C ALA A 53 -9.53 5.91 7.08
N PRO A 54 -9.55 7.21 6.75
CA PRO A 54 -10.64 8.08 7.20
C PRO A 54 -12.00 7.70 6.60
N LEU A 55 -12.05 7.11 5.39
CA LEU A 55 -13.32 6.61 4.83
C LEU A 55 -13.86 5.45 5.68
N TRP A 56 -13.01 4.51 6.09
CA TRP A 56 -13.39 3.42 6.97
C TRP A 56 -13.87 3.96 8.33
N ALA A 57 -13.10 4.83 8.97
CA ALA A 57 -13.44 5.42 10.25
C ALA A 57 -14.77 6.20 10.24
N SER A 58 -15.14 6.80 9.10
CA SER A 58 -16.39 7.54 8.95
C SER A 58 -17.66 6.67 8.87
N THR A 59 -17.49 5.37 8.63
CA THR A 59 -18.60 4.41 8.42
C THR A 59 -18.67 3.33 9.50
N HIS A 60 -17.75 3.33 10.46
CA HIS A 60 -17.68 2.37 11.56
C HIS A 60 -17.72 3.09 12.91
N GLU A 61 -18.08 2.37 13.98
CA GLU A 61 -18.01 2.91 15.33
C GLU A 61 -16.57 2.89 15.83
N VAL A 62 -15.95 4.09 15.89
CA VAL A 62 -14.59 4.26 16.40
C VAL A 62 -14.61 5.02 17.73
N SER A 63 -13.86 4.53 18.71
CA SER A 63 -13.60 5.23 19.97
C SER A 63 -12.59 6.34 19.78
N SER A 64 -11.58 6.08 18.91
CA SER A 64 -10.59 7.07 18.47
C SER A 64 -10.11 6.74 17.06
N PHE A 65 -9.63 7.77 16.32
CA PHE A 65 -8.97 7.59 15.04
C PHE A 65 -7.73 8.47 14.96
N THR A 66 -6.55 7.84 14.89
CA THR A 66 -5.28 8.54 14.71
C THR A 66 -4.72 8.29 13.32
N PHE A 67 -4.57 9.36 12.54
CA PHE A 67 -4.07 9.33 11.17
C PHE A 67 -2.60 9.73 11.14
N ALA A 68 -1.68 8.77 11.35
CA ALA A 68 -0.24 9.00 11.45
C ALA A 68 0.51 8.79 10.13
N ALA A 69 -0.10 8.17 9.11
CA ALA A 69 0.52 7.95 7.81
C ALA A 69 1.04 9.25 7.19
N CYS A 70 2.18 9.18 6.49
CA CYS A 70 2.84 10.35 5.92
C CYS A 70 3.42 10.07 4.53
N GLY A 71 3.12 10.92 3.57
CA GLY A 71 3.64 10.82 2.22
C GLY A 71 5.17 10.73 2.20
N GLY A 72 5.72 9.77 1.45
CA GLY A 72 7.15 9.54 1.35
C GLY A 72 7.78 8.74 2.49
N ALA A 73 7.02 8.33 3.51
CA ALA A 73 7.57 7.60 4.66
C ALA A 73 8.21 6.27 4.24
N THR A 74 9.36 5.99 4.85
CA THR A 74 10.06 4.71 4.84
C THR A 74 9.75 3.91 6.11
N THR A 75 10.19 2.66 6.19
CA THR A 75 10.14 1.88 7.43
C THR A 75 10.81 2.60 8.60
N SER A 76 11.92 3.31 8.34
CA SER A 76 12.60 4.12 9.35
C SER A 76 11.73 5.27 9.87
N ASP A 77 10.96 5.91 9.00
CA ASP A 77 10.05 7.00 9.40
C ASP A 77 8.89 6.48 10.25
N VAL A 78 8.36 5.29 9.93
CA VAL A 78 7.37 4.62 10.78
C VAL A 78 7.93 4.41 12.17
N LEU A 79 9.13 3.82 12.29
CA LEU A 79 9.79 3.53 13.57
C LEU A 79 10.06 4.80 14.40
N ASN A 80 10.48 5.88 13.74
CA ASN A 80 10.92 7.10 14.43
C ASN A 80 9.80 8.12 14.70
N SER A 81 8.70 8.09 13.92
CA SER A 81 7.74 9.19 13.92
C SER A 81 6.27 8.77 14.00
N GLN A 82 5.94 7.50 13.75
CA GLN A 82 4.54 7.08 13.70
C GLN A 82 4.15 6.14 14.85
N LEU A 83 5.08 5.38 15.43
CA LEU A 83 4.79 4.42 16.51
C LEU A 83 4.21 5.07 17.77
N GLY A 84 4.52 6.35 18.03
CA GLY A 84 3.95 7.08 19.16
C GLY A 84 2.43 7.28 19.11
N ALA A 85 1.79 6.95 18.00
CA ALA A 85 0.33 6.91 17.86
C ALA A 85 -0.31 5.65 18.45
N LEU A 86 0.47 4.59 18.65
CA LEU A 86 0.03 3.28 19.13
C LEU A 86 0.08 3.20 20.66
N ASN A 87 -0.80 2.37 21.23
CA ASN A 87 -0.82 2.05 22.66
C ASN A 87 -1.49 0.68 22.89
N ASP A 88 -1.58 0.25 24.16
CA ASP A 88 -2.12 -1.05 24.54
C ASP A 88 -3.64 -1.22 24.25
N ASP A 89 -4.37 -0.10 24.10
CA ASP A 89 -5.80 -0.05 23.80
C ASP A 89 -6.09 0.00 22.29
N THR A 90 -5.04 0.10 21.44
CA THR A 90 -5.21 0.10 19.98
C THR A 90 -5.77 -1.23 19.50
N ASP A 91 -6.93 -1.20 18.83
CA ASP A 91 -7.63 -2.38 18.32
C ASP A 91 -7.27 -2.71 16.87
N LEU A 92 -7.15 -1.67 16.05
CA LEU A 92 -6.92 -1.79 14.60
C LEU A 92 -5.75 -0.92 14.16
N VAL A 93 -4.85 -1.53 13.39
CA VAL A 93 -3.78 -0.82 12.68
C VAL A 93 -3.87 -1.16 11.19
N THR A 94 -3.80 -0.15 10.33
CA THR A 94 -3.60 -0.35 8.89
C THR A 94 -2.29 0.30 8.45
N ILE A 95 -1.59 -0.31 7.48
CA ILE A 95 -0.31 0.21 7.00
C ILE A 95 -0.04 -0.21 5.55
N THR A 96 0.42 0.73 4.72
CA THR A 96 1.20 0.49 3.49
C THR A 96 2.61 0.98 3.75
N ILE A 97 3.65 0.18 3.51
CA ILE A 97 5.04 0.58 3.75
C ILE A 97 6.03 -0.30 2.96
N GLY A 98 7.18 0.27 2.61
CA GLY A 98 8.29 -0.42 1.97
C GLY A 98 8.61 0.06 0.55
N GLY A 99 7.66 0.67 -0.14
CA GLY A 99 7.89 1.19 -1.50
C GLY A 99 8.99 2.26 -1.55
N ASN A 100 9.01 3.18 -0.60
CA ASN A 100 10.04 4.22 -0.53
C ASN A 100 11.41 3.68 -0.10
N ASP A 101 11.45 2.59 0.67
CA ASP A 101 12.70 1.92 1.08
C ASP A 101 13.50 1.38 -0.11
N ILE A 102 12.82 1.05 -1.20
CA ILE A 102 13.42 0.54 -2.44
C ILE A 102 13.54 1.59 -3.54
N GLY A 103 13.29 2.88 -3.23
CA GLY A 103 13.45 3.98 -4.17
C GLY A 103 12.32 4.15 -5.20
N PHE A 104 11.09 3.86 -4.82
CA PHE A 104 9.92 3.92 -5.71
C PHE A 104 9.82 5.22 -6.51
N ALA A 105 9.95 6.40 -5.87
CA ALA A 105 9.82 7.69 -6.53
C ALA A 105 10.91 7.91 -7.60
N GLU A 106 12.14 7.46 -7.34
CA GLU A 106 13.25 7.53 -8.29
C GLU A 106 13.01 6.61 -9.48
N VAL A 107 12.60 5.38 -9.25
CA VAL A 107 12.24 4.42 -10.32
C VAL A 107 11.16 5.01 -11.21
N MET A 108 10.10 5.56 -10.65
CA MET A 108 9.01 6.16 -11.43
C MET A 108 9.48 7.37 -12.24
N THR A 109 10.37 8.19 -11.69
CA THR A 109 10.96 9.33 -12.39
C THR A 109 11.80 8.88 -13.59
N ILE A 110 12.69 7.90 -13.38
CA ILE A 110 13.56 7.35 -14.44
C ILE A 110 12.71 6.67 -15.52
N CYS A 111 11.71 5.88 -15.14
CA CYS A 111 10.82 5.21 -16.10
C CYS A 111 9.96 6.20 -16.91
N THR A 112 9.55 7.31 -16.28
CA THR A 112 8.73 8.33 -16.94
C THR A 112 9.54 9.17 -17.94
N LEU A 113 10.73 9.60 -17.56
CA LEU A 113 11.54 10.57 -18.29
C LEU A 113 12.68 9.93 -19.11
N GLY A 114 13.16 8.76 -18.70
CA GLY A 114 14.29 8.05 -19.31
C GLY A 114 13.86 7.08 -20.42
N GLY A 115 14.85 6.41 -21.03
CA GLY A 115 14.67 5.34 -22.00
C GLY A 115 14.38 3.97 -21.33
N ASP A 116 14.00 2.98 -22.15
CA ASP A 116 13.65 1.63 -21.68
C ASP A 116 14.77 0.98 -20.86
N THR A 117 16.03 1.04 -21.33
CA THR A 117 17.17 0.46 -20.62
C THR A 117 17.38 1.11 -19.26
N ALA A 118 17.27 2.44 -19.15
CA ALA A 118 17.42 3.14 -17.88
C ALA A 118 16.32 2.75 -16.90
N CYS A 119 15.08 2.63 -17.38
CA CYS A 119 13.96 2.20 -16.58
C CYS A 119 14.13 0.76 -16.05
N VAL A 120 14.49 -0.18 -16.92
CA VAL A 120 14.71 -1.58 -16.52
C VAL A 120 15.84 -1.69 -15.49
N ASN A 121 16.97 -1.01 -15.72
CA ASN A 121 18.09 -1.00 -14.77
C ASN A 121 17.69 -0.41 -13.40
N ALA A 122 16.88 0.65 -13.37
CA ALA A 122 16.39 1.22 -12.11
C ALA A 122 15.48 0.25 -11.36
N ILE A 123 14.62 -0.47 -12.09
CA ILE A 123 13.77 -1.51 -11.51
C ILE A 123 14.61 -2.67 -10.98
N ASP A 124 15.62 -3.13 -11.71
CA ASP A 124 16.51 -4.21 -11.27
C ASP A 124 17.22 -3.86 -9.94
N VAL A 125 17.65 -2.59 -9.78
CA VAL A 125 18.21 -2.11 -8.52
C VAL A 125 17.17 -2.14 -7.40
N ALA A 126 15.96 -1.65 -7.66
CA ALA A 126 14.87 -1.67 -6.68
C ALA A 126 14.50 -3.11 -6.28
N LEU A 127 14.45 -4.05 -7.22
CA LEU A 127 14.22 -5.47 -6.96
C LEU A 127 15.33 -6.10 -6.11
N ALA A 128 16.58 -5.73 -6.35
CA ALA A 128 17.70 -6.17 -5.51
C ALA A 128 17.51 -5.68 -4.06
N LEU A 129 17.11 -4.41 -3.85
CA LEU A 129 16.82 -3.86 -2.53
C LEU A 129 15.61 -4.55 -1.88
N ALA A 130 14.54 -4.81 -2.65
CA ALA A 130 13.35 -5.49 -2.18
C ALA A 130 13.65 -6.90 -1.65
N ASN A 131 14.60 -7.61 -2.27
CA ASN A 131 14.95 -8.98 -1.89
C ASN A 131 16.05 -9.07 -0.81
N THR A 132 16.87 -8.02 -0.62
CA THR A 132 18.06 -8.10 0.26
C THR A 132 17.94 -7.25 1.52
N ILE A 133 17.39 -6.06 1.43
CA ILE A 133 17.37 -5.08 2.53
C ILE A 133 15.97 -4.94 3.13
N LEU A 134 14.94 -4.87 2.29
CA LEU A 134 13.57 -4.62 2.72
C LEU A 134 13.03 -5.68 3.70
N PRO A 135 13.29 -6.99 3.56
CA PRO A 135 12.76 -7.99 4.48
C PRO A 135 13.08 -7.70 5.95
N ALA A 136 14.35 -7.43 6.28
CA ALA A 136 14.77 -7.13 7.64
C ALA A 136 14.15 -5.81 8.17
N ARG A 137 13.95 -4.83 7.31
CA ARG A 137 13.30 -3.55 7.67
C ARG A 137 11.82 -3.75 7.99
N LEU A 138 11.11 -4.53 7.17
CA LEU A 138 9.71 -4.87 7.43
C LEU A 138 9.55 -5.67 8.71
N ASP A 139 10.40 -6.67 8.93
CA ASP A 139 10.38 -7.49 10.15
C ASP A 139 10.56 -6.62 11.41
N ALA A 140 11.54 -5.68 11.39
CA ALA A 140 11.74 -4.75 12.48
C ALA A 140 10.53 -3.83 12.72
N THR A 141 9.93 -3.35 11.62
CA THR A 141 8.74 -2.48 11.69
C THR A 141 7.54 -3.22 12.27
N TYR A 142 7.26 -4.44 11.81
CA TYR A 142 6.13 -5.23 12.31
C TYR A 142 6.33 -5.65 13.76
N ALA A 143 7.56 -6.02 14.15
CA ALA A 143 7.89 -6.30 15.53
C ALA A 143 7.66 -5.08 16.45
N ALA A 144 8.06 -3.88 16.00
CA ALA A 144 7.86 -2.65 16.74
C ALA A 144 6.37 -2.25 16.86
N ILE A 145 5.58 -2.43 15.78
CA ILE A 145 4.12 -2.24 15.83
C ILE A 145 3.49 -3.19 16.84
N ARG A 146 3.84 -4.48 16.82
CA ARG A 146 3.34 -5.47 17.79
C ARG A 146 3.72 -5.14 19.23
N ALA A 147 4.94 -4.63 19.45
CA ALA A 147 5.39 -4.21 20.77
C ALA A 147 4.63 -3.00 21.30
N ALA A 148 4.28 -2.05 20.42
CA ALA A 148 3.56 -0.82 20.77
C ALA A 148 2.04 -1.01 20.88
N ALA A 149 1.47 -1.98 20.16
CA ALA A 149 0.04 -2.32 20.16
C ALA A 149 -0.14 -3.86 20.22
N PRO A 150 0.06 -4.47 21.42
CA PRO A 150 0.16 -5.92 21.56
C PRO A 150 -1.13 -6.66 21.20
N ASN A 151 -2.28 -6.01 21.30
CA ASN A 151 -3.60 -6.60 21.07
C ASN A 151 -4.19 -6.28 19.70
N ALA A 152 -3.59 -5.35 18.95
CA ALA A 152 -4.14 -4.85 17.70
C ALA A 152 -4.20 -5.92 16.60
N GLN A 153 -5.28 -5.90 15.82
CA GLN A 153 -5.30 -6.45 14.47
C GLN A 153 -4.55 -5.51 13.54
N VAL A 154 -3.52 -6.01 12.86
CA VAL A 154 -2.72 -5.23 11.91
C VAL A 154 -3.03 -5.70 10.50
N ILE A 155 -3.58 -4.82 9.67
CA ILE A 155 -3.84 -5.06 8.25
C ILE A 155 -2.74 -4.37 7.45
N VAL A 156 -1.89 -5.15 6.83
CA VAL A 156 -0.86 -4.66 5.91
C VAL A 156 -1.42 -4.73 4.49
N LEU A 157 -1.46 -3.59 3.83
CA LEU A 157 -1.99 -3.46 2.47
C LEU A 157 -0.83 -3.40 1.48
N GLY A 158 -0.90 -4.20 0.41
CA GLY A 158 0.07 -4.19 -0.68
C GLY A 158 -0.13 -3.04 -1.65
N TYR A 159 0.80 -2.92 -2.61
CA TYR A 159 0.71 -1.94 -3.69
C TYR A 159 0.13 -2.59 -4.94
N PRO A 160 -0.68 -1.85 -5.74
CA PRO A 160 -1.21 -2.38 -6.99
C PRO A 160 -0.16 -2.37 -8.10
N ARG A 161 -0.43 -3.06 -9.20
CA ARG A 161 0.25 -2.79 -10.46
C ARG A 161 -0.09 -1.38 -10.93
N LEU A 162 0.94 -0.57 -11.18
CA LEU A 162 0.76 0.87 -11.35
C LEU A 162 0.23 1.27 -12.69
N VAL A 163 0.55 0.52 -13.75
CA VAL A 163 0.33 0.94 -15.12
C VAL A 163 -0.47 -0.10 -15.87
N SER A 164 -1.51 0.34 -16.57
CA SER A 164 -2.24 -0.52 -17.49
C SER A 164 -1.28 -1.09 -18.55
N PRO A 165 -1.36 -2.37 -18.91
CA PRO A 165 -0.55 -2.96 -19.98
C PRO A 165 -0.71 -2.24 -21.33
N THR A 166 -1.88 -1.65 -21.54
CA THR A 166 -2.25 -0.93 -22.78
C THR A 166 -2.84 0.45 -22.46
N GLY A 167 -3.10 1.23 -23.45
CA GLY A 167 -3.70 2.56 -23.31
C GLY A 167 -2.69 3.71 -23.41
N SER A 168 -3.19 4.95 -23.43
CA SER A 168 -2.40 6.14 -23.64
C SER A 168 -2.09 6.88 -22.34
N CYS A 169 -0.82 7.15 -22.12
CA CYS A 169 -0.34 8.02 -21.04
C CYS A 169 -0.23 9.50 -21.43
N GLY A 170 -0.86 9.90 -22.53
CA GLY A 170 -0.76 11.27 -23.05
C GLY A 170 0.61 11.54 -23.67
N LEU A 171 1.30 12.57 -23.20
CA LEU A 171 2.61 12.97 -23.72
C LEU A 171 3.77 12.08 -23.23
N ILE A 172 3.53 11.25 -22.24
CA ILE A 172 4.55 10.36 -21.68
C ILE A 172 4.51 9.03 -22.42
N ASN A 173 5.67 8.63 -22.94
CA ASN A 173 5.82 7.34 -23.60
C ASN A 173 6.25 6.27 -22.58
N LEU A 174 5.26 5.54 -22.03
CA LEU A 174 5.52 4.30 -21.32
C LEU A 174 5.39 3.13 -22.31
N SER A 175 6.52 2.70 -22.85
CA SER A 175 6.61 1.53 -23.75
C SER A 175 6.09 0.26 -23.08
N SER A 176 5.79 -0.78 -23.87
CA SER A 176 5.43 -2.10 -23.33
C SER A 176 6.52 -2.67 -22.43
N THR A 177 7.79 -2.46 -22.75
CA THR A 177 8.94 -2.86 -21.93
C THR A 177 8.88 -2.24 -20.54
N LYS A 178 8.70 -0.91 -20.47
CA LYS A 178 8.59 -0.19 -19.18
C LYS A 178 7.39 -0.65 -18.35
N ARG A 179 6.22 -0.80 -19.00
CA ARG A 179 4.99 -1.24 -18.32
C ARG A 179 5.14 -2.64 -17.73
N THR A 180 5.70 -3.57 -18.51
CA THR A 180 5.97 -4.93 -18.05
C THR A 180 6.93 -4.95 -16.87
N ALA A 181 8.03 -4.19 -16.95
CA ALA A 181 9.02 -4.14 -15.88
C ALA A 181 8.46 -3.48 -14.60
N LEU A 182 7.71 -2.37 -14.71
CA LEU A 182 7.07 -1.71 -13.56
C LEU A 182 6.05 -2.62 -12.86
N ASN A 183 5.21 -3.31 -13.64
CA ASN A 183 4.22 -4.22 -13.06
C ASN A 183 4.86 -5.45 -12.45
N HIS A 184 5.94 -5.98 -13.05
CA HIS A 184 6.74 -7.04 -12.44
C HIS A 184 7.37 -6.57 -11.11
N GLY A 185 7.86 -5.33 -11.05
CA GLY A 185 8.36 -4.73 -9.80
C GLY A 185 7.32 -4.70 -8.70
N ALA A 186 6.07 -4.35 -9.04
CA ALA A 186 4.96 -4.38 -8.10
C ALA A 186 4.66 -5.82 -7.62
N ASP A 187 4.67 -6.80 -8.52
CA ASP A 187 4.43 -8.22 -8.16
C ASP A 187 5.49 -8.76 -7.18
N VAL A 188 6.76 -8.42 -7.40
CA VAL A 188 7.85 -8.84 -6.49
C VAL A 188 7.73 -8.16 -5.14
N LEU A 189 7.44 -6.86 -5.10
CA LEU A 189 7.24 -6.13 -3.84
C LEU A 189 6.05 -6.70 -3.06
N ASP A 190 4.93 -7.00 -3.74
CA ASP A 190 3.75 -7.62 -3.16
C ASP A 190 4.10 -8.96 -2.49
N ALA A 191 4.86 -9.82 -3.18
CA ALA A 191 5.28 -11.11 -2.66
C ALA A 191 6.21 -10.99 -1.44
N VAL A 192 7.16 -10.06 -1.45
CA VAL A 192 8.06 -9.80 -0.32
C VAL A 192 7.27 -9.33 0.91
N ILE A 193 6.36 -8.37 0.74
CA ILE A 193 5.54 -7.88 1.86
C ILE A 193 4.67 -9.01 2.41
N ALA A 194 4.00 -9.77 1.54
CA ALA A 194 3.16 -10.91 1.95
C ALA A 194 3.93 -11.94 2.78
N GLU A 195 5.16 -12.28 2.35
CA GLU A 195 6.03 -13.22 3.07
C GLU A 195 6.39 -12.68 4.45
N ARG A 196 6.74 -11.40 4.57
CA ARG A 196 7.10 -10.80 5.87
C ARG A 196 5.91 -10.67 6.81
N VAL A 197 4.72 -10.38 6.28
CA VAL A 197 3.49 -10.38 7.09
C VAL A 197 3.18 -11.78 7.62
N ALA A 198 3.33 -12.82 6.79
CA ALA A 198 3.15 -14.20 7.23
C ALA A 198 4.15 -14.58 8.34
N ALA A 199 5.38 -14.09 8.26
CA ALA A 199 6.42 -14.29 9.28
C ALA A 199 6.17 -13.50 10.58
N ALA A 200 5.45 -12.38 10.53
CA ALA A 200 5.12 -11.56 11.68
C ALA A 200 4.17 -12.25 12.69
N GLY A 201 3.46 -13.28 12.24
CA GLY A 201 2.67 -14.15 13.09
C GLY A 201 1.24 -13.65 13.35
N PRO A 202 0.58 -14.18 14.39
CA PRO A 202 -0.82 -13.91 14.68
C PRO A 202 -1.15 -12.42 14.84
N GLY A 203 -2.32 -12.02 14.40
CA GLY A 203 -2.79 -10.63 14.44
C GLY A 203 -2.27 -9.77 13.31
N PHE A 204 -1.44 -10.29 12.39
CA PHE A 204 -1.09 -9.64 11.12
C PHE A 204 -1.84 -10.31 9.98
N VAL A 205 -2.45 -9.50 9.12
CA VAL A 205 -3.13 -9.97 7.90
C VAL A 205 -2.64 -9.15 6.71
N TYR A 206 -2.28 -9.83 5.64
CA TYR A 206 -1.92 -9.20 4.37
C TYR A 206 -3.11 -9.12 3.43
N GLN A 207 -3.25 -7.97 2.77
CA GLN A 207 -4.21 -7.76 1.70
C GLN A 207 -3.50 -7.23 0.45
N SER A 208 -3.36 -8.06 -0.58
CA SER A 208 -2.80 -7.65 -1.86
C SER A 208 -3.77 -6.71 -2.60
N ALA A 209 -3.25 -5.60 -3.10
CA ALA A 209 -4.01 -4.69 -3.94
C ALA A 209 -4.00 -5.08 -5.43
N ILE A 210 -3.16 -6.03 -5.85
CA ILE A 210 -2.91 -6.35 -7.26
C ILE A 210 -4.20 -6.77 -7.97
N ALA A 211 -4.89 -7.80 -7.46
CA ALA A 211 -6.10 -8.32 -8.09
C ALA A 211 -7.26 -7.32 -8.04
N HIS A 212 -7.33 -6.51 -6.97
CA HIS A 212 -8.42 -5.54 -6.77
C HIS A 212 -8.32 -4.34 -7.72
N PHE A 213 -7.08 -3.95 -8.08
CA PHE A 213 -6.80 -2.87 -9.03
C PHE A 213 -6.62 -3.36 -10.47
N ASP A 214 -6.85 -4.65 -10.77
CA ASP A 214 -6.70 -5.15 -12.13
C ASP A 214 -7.65 -4.42 -13.10
N GLY A 215 -7.10 -4.00 -14.26
CA GLY A 215 -7.82 -3.16 -15.22
C GLY A 215 -7.87 -1.67 -14.88
N HIS A 216 -7.38 -1.24 -13.70
CA HIS A 216 -7.49 0.14 -13.19
C HIS A 216 -6.13 0.86 -13.04
N GLY A 217 -5.06 0.33 -13.61
CA GLY A 217 -3.75 1.01 -13.64
C GLY A 217 -3.79 2.33 -14.39
N ALA A 218 -2.83 3.19 -14.11
CA ALA A 218 -2.63 4.44 -14.83
C ALA A 218 -2.58 4.21 -16.34
N CYS A 219 -3.06 5.16 -17.12
CA CYS A 219 -3.11 5.14 -18.58
C CYS A 219 -4.14 4.14 -19.19
N GLY A 220 -4.85 3.39 -18.38
CA GLY A 220 -5.95 2.54 -18.80
C GLY A 220 -7.25 3.32 -19.04
N PRO A 221 -8.33 2.62 -19.48
CA PRO A 221 -9.60 3.27 -19.81
C PRO A 221 -10.40 3.72 -18.57
N SER A 222 -10.18 3.12 -17.41
CA SER A 222 -10.86 3.44 -16.15
C SER A 222 -9.85 3.47 -14.99
N PRO A 223 -8.93 4.46 -14.95
CA PRO A 223 -7.80 4.42 -14.03
C PRO A 223 -8.23 4.80 -12.61
N TRP A 224 -7.75 4.02 -11.64
CA TRP A 224 -7.77 4.31 -10.20
C TRP A 224 -6.42 4.83 -9.72
N ILE A 225 -5.40 4.77 -10.58
CA ILE A 225 -4.07 5.33 -10.36
C ILE A 225 -3.93 6.56 -11.25
N ASN A 226 -3.47 7.68 -10.67
CA ASN A 226 -3.20 8.90 -11.41
C ASN A 226 -2.07 8.68 -12.42
N ARG A 227 -2.25 9.17 -13.65
CA ARG A 227 -1.15 9.24 -14.61
C ARG A 227 -0.18 10.37 -14.25
N PHE A 228 1.01 10.35 -14.84
CA PHE A 228 1.98 11.42 -14.66
C PHE A 228 1.39 12.80 -15.03
N SER A 229 1.64 13.78 -14.16
CA SER A 229 1.25 15.16 -14.35
C SER A 229 2.35 16.10 -13.89
N LEU A 230 2.85 16.98 -14.78
CA LEU A 230 3.83 18.00 -14.41
C LEU A 230 3.29 19.03 -13.42
N LEU A 231 1.98 19.24 -13.40
CA LEU A 231 1.32 20.19 -12.50
C LEU A 231 1.06 19.58 -11.11
N GLN A 232 1.07 18.25 -11.03
CA GLN A 232 0.73 17.48 -9.83
C GLN A 232 1.70 16.30 -9.70
N ILE A 233 3.01 16.59 -9.70
CA ILE A 233 4.06 15.56 -9.70
C ILE A 233 3.91 14.61 -8.52
N VAL A 234 3.65 15.12 -7.32
CA VAL A 234 3.52 14.32 -6.10
C VAL A 234 2.31 13.37 -6.12
N GLU A 235 1.29 13.67 -6.92
CA GLU A 235 0.09 12.84 -7.06
C GLU A 235 0.25 11.77 -8.16
N SER A 236 1.28 11.92 -9.02
CA SER A 236 1.54 10.98 -10.12
C SER A 236 1.78 9.57 -9.58
N TYR A 237 1.15 8.61 -10.23
CA TYR A 237 1.24 7.18 -9.87
C TYR A 237 0.73 6.80 -8.47
N HIS A 238 -0.01 7.69 -7.82
CA HIS A 238 -0.75 7.39 -6.60
C HIS A 238 -2.23 7.12 -6.89
N PRO A 239 -2.94 6.41 -6.01
CA PRO A 239 -4.37 6.20 -6.16
C PRO A 239 -5.12 7.54 -6.18
N ASN A 240 -6.12 7.66 -7.05
CA ASN A 240 -7.09 8.74 -6.98
C ASN A 240 -8.20 8.42 -5.95
N ALA A 241 -9.18 9.31 -5.80
CA ALA A 241 -10.27 9.11 -4.84
C ALA A 241 -11.04 7.78 -5.06
N THR A 242 -11.20 7.36 -6.32
CA THR A 242 -11.83 6.08 -6.65
C THR A 242 -10.91 4.90 -6.27
N GLY A 243 -9.60 5.01 -6.49
CA GLY A 243 -8.62 4.01 -6.07
C GLY A 243 -8.63 3.79 -4.55
N TYR A 244 -8.84 4.84 -3.76
CA TYR A 244 -9.00 4.68 -2.31
C TYR A 244 -10.34 4.10 -1.92
N SER A 245 -11.45 4.58 -2.48
CA SER A 245 -12.80 4.18 -2.07
C SER A 245 -13.24 2.83 -2.65
N ALA A 246 -12.89 2.53 -3.90
CA ALA A 246 -13.27 1.28 -4.58
C ALA A 246 -12.13 0.25 -4.62
N GLY A 247 -10.88 0.69 -4.49
CA GLY A 247 -9.70 -0.16 -4.47
C GLY A 247 -9.31 -0.60 -3.06
N TYR A 248 -8.84 0.32 -2.23
CA TYR A 248 -8.28 -0.01 -0.91
C TYR A 248 -9.33 -0.24 0.19
N LEU A 249 -10.38 0.58 0.28
CA LEU A 249 -11.39 0.45 1.34
C LEU A 249 -12.04 -0.93 1.40
N PRO A 250 -12.41 -1.57 0.27
CA PRO A 250 -12.95 -2.93 0.30
C PRO A 250 -11.96 -3.98 0.84
N LEU A 251 -10.64 -3.78 0.69
CA LEU A 251 -9.63 -4.68 1.24
C LEU A 251 -9.61 -4.62 2.78
N VAL A 252 -9.82 -3.43 3.35
CA VAL A 252 -9.94 -3.28 4.81
C VAL A 252 -11.25 -3.90 5.28
N ASN A 253 -12.38 -3.59 4.62
CA ASN A 253 -13.69 -4.12 4.96
C ASN A 253 -13.76 -5.67 4.88
N ALA A 254 -12.98 -6.29 3.99
CA ALA A 254 -12.92 -7.75 3.89
C ALA A 254 -12.44 -8.43 5.18
N ILE A 255 -11.67 -7.71 6.01
CA ILE A 255 -11.12 -8.22 7.28
C ILE A 255 -11.97 -7.75 8.47
N THR A 256 -12.48 -6.52 8.41
CA THR A 256 -13.14 -5.88 9.56
C THR A 256 -14.66 -6.06 9.58
N GLY A 257 -15.27 -6.37 8.45
CA GLY A 257 -16.72 -6.59 8.32
C GLY A 257 -17.47 -5.40 7.76
#